data_f2e77fed0d12de56b76b33bc824ce58f
#
_entry.id   f2e77fed0d12de56b76b33bc824ce58f
#
_cell.length_a   1.000
_cell.length_b   1.000
_cell.length_c   1.000
_cell.angle_alpha   90.00
_cell.angle_beta   90.00
_cell.angle_gamma   90.00
#
_symmetry.space_group_name_H-M   'P 1'
#
loop_
_entity.id
_entity.type
_entity.pdbx_description
1 polymer ?
#
loop_
_entity_poly.entity_id
_entity_poly.type
_entity_poly.pdbx_seq_one_letter_code
_entity_poly.pdbx_strand_id
1 'polypeptide(L)'
;MPEHLIYFIYTFGLTCWIGGIIFFSFFTAPVIFKLLDREKAGEVVGVIFPRYYLLGYVCAALTLPSLLISTENLLGAKQIFLFIMIIGWLCAGSFVSPRAKDLKAKIMSASSTEEQKPLEAQFKKMHSLAVKLNGIVLLAGLGLLWF
;
A
#
# COMPACT_ATOMS: atom_id res chain seq x y z
N MET A 1 1.87 25.43 -21.29
CA MET A 1 0.58 24.94 -20.72
C MET A 1 0.56 23.43 -20.46
N PRO A 2 0.96 22.52 -21.36
CA PRO A 2 0.95 21.08 -21.07
C PRO A 2 1.89 20.68 -19.91
N GLU A 3 3.06 21.29 -19.80
CA GLU A 3 4.04 20.98 -18.76
C GLU A 3 3.53 21.25 -17.33
N HIS A 4 2.88 22.39 -17.12
CA HIS A 4 2.29 22.72 -15.80
C HIS A 4 1.18 21.77 -15.42
N LEU A 5 0.37 21.30 -16.37
CA LEU A 5 -0.68 20.32 -16.12
C LEU A 5 -0.09 18.96 -15.74
N ILE A 6 0.94 18.50 -16.44
CA ILE A 6 1.63 17.23 -16.16
C ILE A 6 2.27 17.28 -14.77
N TYR A 7 2.96 18.38 -14.46
CA TYR A 7 3.54 18.59 -13.15
C TYR A 7 2.49 18.61 -12.04
N PHE A 8 1.35 19.26 -12.26
CA PHE A 8 0.24 19.29 -11.31
C PHE A 8 -0.32 17.88 -11.06
N ILE A 9 -0.60 17.11 -12.13
CA ILE A 9 -1.12 15.74 -12.04
C ILE A 9 -0.15 14.84 -11.28
N TYR A 10 1.14 14.95 -11.58
CA TYR A 10 2.20 14.22 -10.87
C TYR A 10 2.21 14.54 -9.38
N THR A 11 2.30 15.82 -9.04
CA THR A 11 2.39 16.29 -7.65
C THR A 11 1.12 15.92 -6.88
N PHE A 12 -0.05 16.08 -7.49
CA PHE A 12 -1.32 15.69 -6.90
C PHE A 12 -1.38 14.17 -6.63
N GLY A 13 -1.04 13.36 -7.62
CA GLY A 13 -1.00 11.90 -7.47
C GLY A 13 -0.04 11.45 -6.38
N LEU A 14 1.17 12.01 -6.35
CA LEU A 14 2.18 11.70 -5.35
C LEU A 14 1.75 12.11 -3.94
N THR A 15 1.20 13.32 -3.79
CA THR A 15 0.70 13.83 -2.50
C THR A 15 -0.44 12.98 -1.96
N CYS A 16 -1.41 12.62 -2.80
CA CYS A 16 -2.51 11.73 -2.42
C CYS A 16 -2.01 10.33 -2.02
N TRP A 17 -1.02 9.80 -2.72
CA TRP A 17 -0.46 8.49 -2.42
C TRP A 17 0.25 8.46 -1.07
N ILE A 18 1.22 9.35 -0.87
CA ILE A 18 1.98 9.46 0.38
C ILE A 18 1.05 9.82 1.54
N GLY A 19 0.18 10.81 1.34
CA GLY A 19 -0.81 11.22 2.34
C GLY A 19 -1.77 10.09 2.73
N GLY A 20 -2.23 9.29 1.77
CA GLY A 20 -3.05 8.11 2.01
C GLY A 20 -2.34 7.05 2.85
N ILE A 21 -1.05 6.77 2.58
CA ILE A 21 -0.26 5.84 3.37
C ILE A 21 -0.09 6.35 4.80
N ILE A 22 0.29 7.62 4.98
CA ILE A 22 0.49 8.24 6.30
C ILE A 22 -0.81 8.22 7.08
N PHE A 23 -1.91 8.71 6.49
CA PHE A 23 -3.19 8.80 7.16
C PHE A 23 -3.71 7.42 7.58
N PHE A 24 -3.65 6.43 6.68
CA PHE A 24 -4.10 5.09 7.02
C PHE A 24 -3.22 4.44 8.09
N SER A 25 -1.89 4.50 7.94
CA SER A 25 -0.96 3.76 8.80
C SER A 25 -0.81 4.35 10.20
N PHE A 26 -0.82 5.68 10.33
CA PHE A 26 -0.55 6.35 11.61
C PHE A 26 -1.79 6.87 12.33
N PHE A 27 -2.90 7.06 11.60
CA PHE A 27 -4.15 7.55 12.19
C PHE A 27 -5.26 6.50 12.13
N THR A 28 -5.64 6.04 10.95
CA THR A 28 -6.83 5.20 10.78
C THR A 28 -6.67 3.83 11.42
N ALA A 29 -5.62 3.09 11.09
CA ALA A 29 -5.42 1.74 11.60
C ALA A 29 -5.22 1.70 13.13
N PRO A 30 -4.36 2.55 13.75
CA PRO A 30 -4.22 2.57 15.21
C PRO A 30 -5.54 2.88 15.94
N VAL A 31 -6.36 3.80 15.42
CA VAL A 31 -7.65 4.15 16.03
C VAL A 31 -8.62 2.96 15.96
N ILE A 32 -8.71 2.30 14.81
CA ILE A 32 -9.57 1.12 14.63
C ILE A 32 -9.19 0.02 15.63
N PHE A 33 -7.90 -0.32 15.74
CA PHE A 33 -7.42 -1.37 16.66
C PHE A 33 -7.46 -0.97 18.14
N LYS A 34 -7.58 0.32 18.46
CA LYS A 34 -7.76 0.81 19.82
C LYS A 34 -9.24 0.76 20.27
N LEU A 35 -10.16 1.03 19.35
CA LEU A 35 -11.58 1.15 19.65
C LEU A 35 -12.35 -0.15 19.50
N LEU A 36 -11.93 -1.05 18.64
CA LEU A 36 -12.60 -2.30 18.35
C LEU A 36 -11.78 -3.50 18.83
N ASP A 37 -12.49 -4.58 19.20
CA ASP A 37 -11.86 -5.86 19.42
C ASP A 37 -11.14 -6.33 18.13
N ARG A 38 -10.18 -7.25 18.28
CA ARG A 38 -9.27 -7.66 17.20
C ARG A 38 -10.00 -8.26 15.98
N GLU A 39 -11.13 -8.93 16.22
CA GLU A 39 -11.92 -9.56 15.17
C GLU A 39 -12.61 -8.50 14.32
N LYS A 40 -13.38 -7.59 14.95
CA LYS A 40 -14.08 -6.49 14.30
C LYS A 40 -13.12 -5.50 13.66
N ALA A 41 -12.02 -5.15 14.33
CA ALA A 41 -10.97 -4.32 13.74
C ALA A 41 -10.45 -4.93 12.43
N GLY A 42 -10.20 -6.24 12.43
CA GLY A 42 -9.77 -6.96 11.24
C GLY A 42 -10.82 -7.00 10.12
N GLU A 43 -12.12 -7.03 10.45
CA GLU A 43 -13.19 -6.94 9.46
C GLU A 43 -13.23 -5.56 8.81
N VAL A 44 -13.26 -4.50 9.62
CA VAL A 44 -13.26 -3.12 9.13
C VAL A 44 -12.06 -2.83 8.23
N VAL A 45 -10.87 -3.20 8.68
CA VAL A 45 -9.64 -3.04 7.88
C VAL A 45 -9.71 -3.87 6.59
N GLY A 46 -10.28 -5.07 6.64
CA GLY A 46 -10.49 -5.92 5.46
C GLY A 46 -11.38 -5.29 4.39
N VAL A 47 -12.36 -4.47 4.77
CA VAL A 47 -13.22 -3.70 3.85
C VAL A 47 -12.51 -2.45 3.32
N ILE A 48 -11.62 -1.84 4.11
CA ILE A 48 -10.89 -0.62 3.71
C ILE A 48 -9.76 -0.96 2.74
N PHE A 49 -9.02 -2.05 2.94
CA PHE A 49 -7.83 -2.37 2.16
C PHE A 49 -8.03 -2.40 0.63
N PRO A 50 -9.09 -2.98 0.07
CA PRO A 50 -9.29 -2.94 -1.39
C PRO A 50 -9.35 -1.50 -1.93
N ARG A 51 -10.02 -0.59 -1.21
CA ARG A 51 -10.13 0.82 -1.57
C ARG A 51 -8.81 1.57 -1.39
N TYR A 52 -8.08 1.25 -0.33
CA TYR A 52 -6.75 1.77 -0.06
C TYR A 52 -5.77 1.43 -1.18
N TYR A 53 -5.72 0.17 -1.61
CA TYR A 53 -4.87 -0.23 -2.73
C TYR A 53 -5.34 0.35 -4.05
N LEU A 54 -6.66 0.45 -4.28
CA LEU A 54 -7.20 1.11 -5.47
C LEU A 54 -6.75 2.57 -5.57
N LEU A 55 -6.80 3.32 -4.46
CA LEU A 55 -6.29 4.70 -4.41
C LEU A 55 -4.83 4.76 -4.89
N GLY A 56 -3.97 3.89 -4.39
CA GLY A 56 -2.57 3.86 -4.80
C GLY A 56 -2.37 3.46 -6.26
N TYR A 57 -3.20 2.58 -6.83
CA TYR A 57 -3.15 2.27 -8.26
C TYR A 57 -3.53 3.48 -9.12
N VAL A 58 -4.55 4.24 -8.70
CA VAL A 58 -4.91 5.50 -9.36
C VAL A 58 -3.77 6.50 -9.27
N CYS A 59 -3.16 6.67 -8.09
CA CYS A 59 -2.02 7.55 -7.91
C CYS A 59 -0.81 7.12 -8.76
N ALA A 60 -0.53 5.81 -8.84
CA ALA A 60 0.52 5.27 -9.72
C ALA A 60 0.25 5.61 -11.20
N ALA A 61 -1.00 5.45 -11.65
CA ALA A 61 -1.40 5.81 -13.03
C ALA A 61 -1.27 7.31 -13.31
N LEU A 62 -1.51 8.17 -12.32
CA LEU A 62 -1.33 9.63 -12.45
C LEU A 62 0.14 10.04 -12.47
N THR A 63 1.00 9.33 -11.72
CA THR A 63 2.43 9.66 -11.62
C THR A 63 3.27 9.07 -12.76
N LEU A 64 2.86 7.94 -13.33
CA LEU A 64 3.60 7.21 -14.37
C LEU A 64 3.87 8.04 -15.65
N PRO A 65 2.92 8.83 -16.20
CA PRO A 65 3.15 9.63 -17.40
C PRO A 65 4.30 10.63 -17.24
N SER A 66 4.52 11.18 -16.05
CA SER A 66 5.60 12.12 -15.79
C SER A 66 6.98 11.48 -16.00
N LEU A 67 7.08 10.19 -15.71
CA LEU A 67 8.29 9.39 -15.89
C LEU A 67 8.62 9.16 -17.38
N LEU A 68 7.57 8.99 -18.20
CA LEU A 68 7.69 8.76 -19.65
C LEU A 68 8.02 10.04 -20.43
N ILE A 69 7.64 11.20 -19.90
CA ILE A 69 7.83 12.52 -20.56
C ILE A 69 9.16 13.15 -20.13
N SER A 70 9.67 12.80 -18.95
CA SER A 70 10.99 13.24 -18.50
C SER A 70 12.08 12.58 -19.34
N THR A 71 12.64 13.33 -20.27
CA THR A 71 13.72 12.89 -21.18
C THR A 71 15.09 12.74 -20.50
N GLU A 72 15.19 13.11 -19.24
CA GLU A 72 16.42 13.02 -18.47
C GLU A 72 16.53 11.65 -17.81
N ASN A 73 17.52 10.86 -18.24
CA ASN A 73 17.99 9.58 -17.68
C ASN A 73 16.92 8.72 -16.94
N LEU A 74 16.43 7.68 -17.60
CA LEU A 74 15.55 6.64 -17.02
C LEU A 74 16.08 5.99 -15.72
N LEU A 75 17.33 6.23 -15.35
CA LEU A 75 18.00 5.74 -14.15
C LEU A 75 18.29 6.87 -13.13
N GLY A 76 17.64 8.01 -13.25
CA GLY A 76 17.73 9.06 -12.24
C GLY A 76 17.13 8.65 -10.89
N ALA A 77 17.56 9.30 -9.82
CA ALA A 77 17.09 8.97 -8.46
C ALA A 77 15.55 9.02 -8.34
N LYS A 78 14.91 10.01 -8.97
CA LYS A 78 13.43 10.13 -8.98
C LYS A 78 12.75 8.90 -9.59
N GLN A 79 13.26 8.45 -10.72
CA GLN A 79 12.72 7.29 -11.44
C GLN A 79 12.87 6.01 -10.61
N ILE A 80 14.02 5.82 -9.97
CA ILE A 80 14.28 4.67 -9.10
C ILE A 80 13.29 4.65 -7.93
N PHE A 81 13.09 5.77 -7.24
CA PHE A 81 12.14 5.86 -6.14
C PHE A 81 10.70 5.60 -6.59
N LEU A 82 10.29 6.15 -7.74
CA LEU A 82 8.95 5.91 -8.27
C LEU A 82 8.76 4.44 -8.67
N PHE A 83 9.75 3.79 -9.26
CA PHE A 83 9.71 2.35 -9.55
C PHE A 83 9.59 1.51 -8.27
N ILE A 84 10.34 1.85 -7.22
CA ILE A 84 10.22 1.18 -5.92
C ILE A 84 8.82 1.33 -5.36
N MET A 85 8.22 2.52 -5.44
CA MET A 85 6.84 2.76 -5.00
C MET A 85 5.85 1.90 -5.78
N ILE A 86 5.91 1.91 -7.12
CA ILE A 86 4.98 1.17 -7.98
C ILE A 86 5.11 -0.33 -7.73
N ILE A 87 6.33 -0.88 -7.77
CA ILE A 87 6.58 -2.32 -7.57
C ILE A 87 6.16 -2.75 -6.16
N GLY A 88 6.55 -2.00 -5.14
CA GLY A 88 6.17 -2.28 -3.75
C GLY A 88 4.66 -2.28 -3.54
N TRP A 89 3.95 -1.32 -4.15
CA TRP A 89 2.50 -1.24 -4.09
C TRP A 89 1.80 -2.39 -4.84
N LEU A 90 2.26 -2.72 -6.05
CA LEU A 90 1.77 -3.86 -6.81
C LEU A 90 1.96 -5.18 -6.04
N CYS A 91 3.13 -5.38 -5.45
CA CYS A 91 3.40 -6.56 -4.64
C CYS A 91 2.47 -6.62 -3.41
N ALA A 92 2.31 -5.53 -2.68
CA ALA A 92 1.47 -5.48 -1.49
C ALA A 92 -0.01 -5.68 -1.83
N GLY A 93 -0.53 -4.97 -2.83
CA GLY A 93 -1.95 -4.98 -3.18
C GLY A 93 -2.40 -6.20 -3.98
N SER A 94 -1.59 -6.66 -4.96
CA SER A 94 -2.00 -7.73 -5.88
C SER A 94 -1.59 -9.13 -5.43
N PHE A 95 -0.55 -9.27 -4.57
CA PHE A 95 -0.09 -10.58 -4.12
C PHE A 95 -0.27 -10.80 -2.63
N VAL A 96 0.15 -9.84 -1.79
CA VAL A 96 0.14 -10.04 -0.33
C VAL A 96 -1.27 -9.88 0.23
N SER A 97 -1.99 -8.82 -0.15
CA SER A 97 -3.33 -8.52 0.36
C SER A 97 -4.35 -9.63 0.05
N PRO A 98 -4.47 -10.17 -1.18
CA PRO A 98 -5.38 -11.28 -1.47
C PRO A 98 -5.05 -12.56 -0.68
N ARG A 99 -3.76 -12.89 -0.53
CA ARG A 99 -3.33 -14.05 0.27
C ARG A 99 -3.66 -13.90 1.74
N ALA A 100 -3.47 -12.71 2.31
CA ALA A 100 -3.85 -12.41 3.68
C ALA A 100 -5.36 -12.56 3.89
N LYS A 101 -6.17 -12.10 2.91
CA LYS A 101 -7.63 -12.25 2.93
C LYS A 101 -8.05 -13.72 2.86
N ASP A 102 -7.45 -14.53 1.98
CA ASP A 102 -7.72 -15.97 1.88
C ASP A 102 -7.36 -16.71 3.17
N LEU A 103 -6.19 -16.42 3.74
CA LEU A 103 -5.78 -17.00 5.02
C LEU A 103 -6.75 -16.65 6.15
N LYS A 104 -7.24 -15.39 6.20
CA LYS A 104 -8.24 -14.98 7.18
C LYS A 104 -9.54 -15.76 7.02
N ALA A 105 -10.02 -15.97 5.80
CA ALA A 105 -11.21 -16.77 5.53
C ALA A 105 -11.03 -18.23 5.99
N LYS A 106 -9.85 -18.83 5.72
CA LYS A 106 -9.51 -20.19 6.18
C LYS A 106 -9.45 -20.30 7.70
N ILE A 107 -8.91 -19.31 8.40
CA ILE A 107 -8.89 -19.26 9.87
C ILE A 107 -10.33 -19.27 10.41
N MET A 108 -11.23 -18.49 9.81
CA MET A 108 -12.63 -18.41 10.24
C MET A 108 -13.41 -19.71 9.98
N SER A 109 -13.03 -20.51 8.97
CA SER A 109 -13.67 -21.78 8.61
C SER A 109 -13.03 -23.02 9.28
N ALA A 110 -11.88 -22.86 9.95
CA ALA A 110 -11.18 -23.97 10.58
C ALA A 110 -11.95 -24.50 11.79
N SER A 111 -12.11 -25.84 11.86
CA SER A 111 -12.94 -26.52 12.86
C SER A 111 -12.22 -26.74 14.18
N SER A 112 -10.89 -26.65 14.22
CA SER A 112 -10.09 -26.91 15.42
C SER A 112 -8.99 -25.87 15.62
N THR A 113 -8.61 -25.67 16.89
CA THR A 113 -7.51 -24.77 17.26
C THR A 113 -6.16 -25.25 16.68
N GLU A 114 -5.99 -26.53 16.47
CA GLU A 114 -4.75 -27.08 15.88
C GLU A 114 -4.62 -26.73 14.40
N GLU A 115 -5.73 -26.69 13.67
CA GLU A 115 -5.77 -26.23 12.28
C GLU A 115 -5.58 -24.69 12.16
N GLN A 116 -6.06 -23.93 13.13
CA GLN A 116 -5.95 -22.46 13.14
C GLN A 116 -4.53 -21.97 13.34
N LYS A 117 -3.76 -22.57 14.26
CA LYS A 117 -2.39 -22.11 14.60
C LYS A 117 -1.46 -21.93 13.40
N PRO A 118 -1.31 -22.87 12.46
CA PRO A 118 -0.43 -22.71 11.31
C PRO A 118 -0.95 -21.65 10.34
N LEU A 119 -2.27 -21.47 10.20
CA LEU A 119 -2.88 -20.44 9.36
C LEU A 119 -2.67 -19.05 9.94
N GLU A 120 -2.80 -18.89 11.25
CA GLU A 120 -2.51 -17.64 11.95
C GLU A 120 -1.04 -17.24 11.81
N ALA A 121 -0.12 -18.19 11.91
CA ALA A 121 1.30 -17.93 11.70
C ALA A 121 1.59 -17.44 10.27
N GLN A 122 0.96 -18.04 9.27
CA GLN A 122 1.07 -17.61 7.88
C GLN A 122 0.43 -16.23 7.67
N PHE A 123 -0.75 -15.97 8.24
CA PHE A 123 -1.42 -14.67 8.19
C PHE A 123 -0.53 -13.57 8.79
N LYS A 124 0.07 -13.82 9.96
CA LYS A 124 0.99 -12.90 10.61
C LYS A 124 2.21 -12.57 9.73
N LYS A 125 2.76 -13.57 9.01
CA LYS A 125 3.85 -13.34 8.05
C LYS A 125 3.40 -12.46 6.89
N MET A 126 2.23 -12.73 6.29
CA MET A 126 1.69 -11.92 5.19
C MET A 126 1.40 -10.49 5.65
N HIS A 127 0.79 -10.32 6.82
CA HIS A 127 0.55 -9.00 7.39
C HIS A 127 1.85 -8.22 7.64
N SER A 128 2.84 -8.85 8.24
CA SER A 128 4.17 -8.24 8.44
C SER A 128 4.83 -7.83 7.12
N LEU A 129 4.70 -8.66 6.07
CA LEU A 129 5.22 -8.33 4.75
C LEU A 129 4.50 -7.12 4.15
N ALA A 130 3.17 -7.05 4.26
CA ALA A 130 2.39 -5.89 3.82
C ALA A 130 2.83 -4.60 4.50
N VAL A 131 3.01 -4.63 5.83
CA VAL A 131 3.50 -3.48 6.61
C VAL A 131 4.89 -3.03 6.15
N LYS A 132 5.81 -3.97 5.94
CA LYS A 132 7.16 -3.67 5.45
C LYS A 132 7.15 -3.05 4.06
N LEU A 133 6.36 -3.62 3.13
CA LEU A 133 6.21 -3.08 1.78
C LEU A 133 5.62 -1.66 1.80
N ASN A 134 4.57 -1.42 2.58
CA ASN A 134 4.02 -0.07 2.74
C ASN A 134 5.04 0.91 3.34
N GLY A 135 5.85 0.46 4.29
CA GLY A 135 6.96 1.26 4.83
C GLY A 135 8.01 1.61 3.78
N ILE A 136 8.41 0.66 2.94
CA ILE A 136 9.35 0.88 1.83
C ILE A 136 8.76 1.87 0.82
N VAL A 137 7.49 1.71 0.45
CA VAL A 137 6.78 2.63 -0.46
C VAL A 137 6.72 4.03 0.13
N LEU A 138 6.43 4.17 1.42
CA LEU A 138 6.42 5.47 2.11
C LEU A 138 7.80 6.12 2.10
N LEU A 139 8.85 5.39 2.45
CA LEU A 139 10.22 5.92 2.47
C LEU A 139 10.67 6.32 1.07
N ALA A 140 10.35 5.52 0.06
CA ALA A 140 10.64 5.88 -1.34
C ALA A 140 9.88 7.15 -1.77
N GLY A 141 8.61 7.29 -1.35
CA GLY A 141 7.80 8.48 -1.61
C GLY A 141 8.37 9.74 -0.94
N LEU A 142 8.82 9.62 0.31
CA LEU A 142 9.50 10.72 1.00
C LEU A 142 10.84 11.08 0.33
N GLY A 143 11.60 10.07 -0.12
CA GLY A 143 12.81 10.27 -0.92
C GLY A 143 12.52 11.02 -2.22
N LEU A 144 11.40 10.72 -2.85
CA LEU A 144 10.95 11.38 -4.08
C LEU A 144 10.58 12.86 -3.88
N LEU A 145 10.08 13.22 -2.69
CA LEU A 145 9.80 14.61 -2.33
C LEU A 145 11.07 15.41 -2.04
N TRP A 146 12.18 14.74 -1.73
CA TRP A 146 13.46 15.40 -1.44
C TRP A 146 14.17 15.85 -2.72
N PHE A 147 13.98 15.17 -3.84
CA PHE A 147 14.58 15.48 -5.15
C PHE A 147 13.63 16.26 -6.05
#